data_bde33bf8a66df59077f68934535d37f9
#
_entry.id   bde33bf8a66df59077f68934535d37f9
#
_cell.length_a   1.000
_cell.length_b   1.000
_cell.length_c   1.000
_cell.angle_alpha   90.00
_cell.angle_beta   90.00
_cell.angle_gamma   90.00
#
_symmetry.space_group_name_H-M   'P 1'
#
loop_
_entity.id
_entity.type
_entity.pdbx_description
1 polymer ?
#
loop_
_entity_poly.entity_id
_entity_poly.type
_entity_poly.pdbx_seq_one_letter_code
_entity_poly.pdbx_strand_id
1 'polypeptide(L)'
;MEVTDVQRFELLKLEMELIQGVFDKYDTMIFKSRNWFVTLWMATLGLAFTIRLPVLMLMAGALAVLYWVLEGLMRHQYWYKYVIRYRALRDAFNSGSPALKALSLYDLTNHYGTPKPPKWEHLRASFGKLEPTVLYSVLGLAAIVVWWLVRARVILLPASNHACG
;
A
#
# COMPACT_ATOMS: atom_id res chain seq x y z
N MET A 1 -22.04 -34.98 3.81
CA MET A 1 -23.14 -34.03 4.00
C MET A 1 -23.25 -33.24 2.70
N GLU A 2 -24.30 -33.51 1.90
CA GLU A 2 -24.50 -32.76 0.65
C GLU A 2 -25.06 -31.37 0.98
N VAL A 3 -24.34 -30.34 0.57
CA VAL A 3 -24.78 -28.96 0.71
C VAL A 3 -25.81 -28.67 -0.38
N THR A 4 -26.99 -28.23 -0.02
CA THR A 4 -28.01 -27.85 -0.99
C THR A 4 -27.59 -26.62 -1.81
N ASP A 5 -28.14 -26.50 -3.02
CA ASP A 5 -27.81 -25.37 -3.92
C ASP A 5 -28.10 -24.00 -3.25
N VAL A 6 -29.12 -23.92 -2.42
CA VAL A 6 -29.46 -22.68 -1.67
C VAL A 6 -28.42 -22.38 -0.60
N GLN A 7 -28.03 -23.37 0.20
CA GLN A 7 -26.97 -23.19 1.21
C GLN A 7 -25.66 -22.83 0.59
N ARG A 8 -25.33 -23.39 -0.56
CA ARG A 8 -24.11 -23.06 -1.32
C ARG A 8 -24.09 -21.61 -1.77
N PHE A 9 -25.22 -21.12 -2.30
CA PHE A 9 -25.37 -19.74 -2.71
C PHE A 9 -25.18 -18.77 -1.53
N GLU A 10 -25.81 -19.06 -0.40
CA GLU A 10 -25.67 -18.25 0.82
C GLU A 10 -24.23 -18.23 1.34
N LEU A 11 -23.53 -19.37 1.34
CA LEU A 11 -22.13 -19.44 1.76
C LEU A 11 -21.21 -18.63 0.84
N LEU A 12 -21.40 -18.68 -0.49
CA LEU A 12 -20.62 -17.89 -1.42
C LEU A 12 -20.91 -16.39 -1.29
N LYS A 13 -22.16 -16.03 -1.02
CA LYS A 13 -22.54 -14.63 -0.74
C LYS A 13 -21.87 -14.12 0.54
N LEU A 14 -21.90 -14.91 1.61
CA LEU A 14 -21.23 -14.57 2.86
C LEU A 14 -19.72 -14.43 2.67
N GLU A 15 -19.09 -15.31 1.89
CA GLU A 15 -17.66 -15.19 1.54
C GLU A 15 -17.37 -13.88 0.81
N MET A 16 -18.21 -13.46 -0.12
CA MET A 16 -18.07 -12.20 -0.84
C MET A 16 -18.18 -10.99 0.10
N GLU A 17 -19.14 -11.00 1.03
CA GLU A 17 -19.31 -9.96 2.05
C GLU A 17 -18.08 -9.87 2.99
N LEU A 18 -17.55 -11.03 3.42
CA LEU A 18 -16.34 -11.08 4.23
C LEU A 18 -15.13 -10.48 3.50
N ILE A 19 -14.97 -10.80 2.21
CA ILE A 19 -13.89 -10.23 1.39
C ILE A 19 -14.06 -8.72 1.24
N GLN A 20 -15.27 -8.20 1.07
CA GLN A 20 -15.53 -6.76 1.04
C GLN A 20 -15.16 -6.09 2.36
N GLY A 21 -15.51 -6.69 3.49
CA GLY A 21 -15.09 -6.18 4.81
C GLY A 21 -13.57 -6.15 5.00
N VAL A 22 -12.85 -7.12 4.41
CA VAL A 22 -11.38 -7.09 4.37
C VAL A 22 -10.88 -5.95 3.49
N PHE A 23 -11.56 -5.62 2.38
CA PHE A 23 -11.22 -4.50 1.50
C PHE A 23 -11.30 -3.17 2.22
N ASP A 24 -12.40 -2.90 2.91
CA ASP A 24 -12.61 -1.67 3.67
C ASP A 24 -11.56 -1.50 4.78
N LYS A 25 -11.25 -2.59 5.48
CA LYS A 25 -10.21 -2.59 6.52
C LYS A 25 -8.83 -2.30 5.94
N TYR A 26 -8.52 -2.86 4.78
CA TYR A 26 -7.26 -2.67 4.10
C TYR A 26 -7.08 -1.23 3.60
N ASP A 27 -8.11 -0.66 2.97
CA ASP A 27 -8.09 0.72 2.50
C ASP A 27 -7.92 1.70 3.67
N THR A 28 -8.59 1.43 4.80
CA THR A 28 -8.40 2.18 6.05
C THR A 28 -6.95 2.09 6.56
N MET A 29 -6.34 0.91 6.49
CA MET A 29 -4.96 0.70 6.92
C MET A 29 -3.96 1.44 6.02
N ILE A 30 -4.15 1.39 4.70
CA ILE A 30 -3.33 2.17 3.76
C ILE A 30 -3.45 3.66 4.01
N PHE A 31 -4.67 4.17 4.19
CA PHE A 31 -4.90 5.58 4.47
C PHE A 31 -4.19 6.03 5.76
N LYS A 32 -4.32 5.26 6.84
CA LYS A 32 -3.59 5.52 8.09
C LYS A 32 -2.08 5.50 7.89
N SER A 33 -1.56 4.52 7.15
CA SER A 33 -0.12 4.41 6.85
C SER A 33 0.40 5.63 6.09
N ARG A 34 -0.34 6.12 5.10
CA ARG A 34 0.01 7.34 4.35
C ARG A 34 0.02 8.59 5.22
N ASN A 35 -0.95 8.73 6.12
CA ASN A 35 -0.99 9.85 7.06
C ASN A 35 0.23 9.83 8.00
N TRP A 36 0.59 8.66 8.53
CA TRP A 36 1.80 8.50 9.33
C TRP A 36 3.07 8.82 8.54
N PHE A 37 3.14 8.37 7.30
CA PHE A 37 4.26 8.70 6.42
C PHE A 37 4.41 10.21 6.22
N VAL A 38 3.34 10.91 5.86
CA VAL A 38 3.37 12.37 5.64
C VAL A 38 3.81 13.09 6.92
N THR A 39 3.28 12.66 8.08
CA THR A 39 3.68 13.23 9.38
C THR A 39 5.17 13.04 9.67
N LEU A 40 5.69 11.83 9.50
CA LEU A 40 7.11 11.54 9.68
C LEU A 40 7.99 12.29 8.69
N TRP A 41 7.58 12.37 7.44
CA TRP A 41 8.27 13.09 6.39
C TRP A 41 8.38 14.58 6.71
N MET A 42 7.27 15.22 7.09
CA MET A 42 7.23 16.63 7.52
C MET A 42 8.08 16.87 8.78
N ALA A 43 7.97 15.98 9.78
CA ALA A 43 8.79 16.07 10.99
C ALA A 43 10.29 15.96 10.69
N THR A 44 10.69 15.05 9.80
CA THR A 44 12.08 14.86 9.40
C THR A 44 12.62 16.09 8.66
N LEU A 45 11.83 16.68 7.77
CA LEU A 45 12.21 17.95 7.12
C LEU A 45 12.27 19.10 8.11
N GLY A 46 11.29 19.26 8.99
CA GLY A 46 11.29 20.30 10.02
C GLY A 46 12.52 20.19 10.93
N LEU A 47 12.87 18.97 11.35
CA LEU A 47 14.07 18.72 12.13
C LEU A 47 15.34 19.07 11.36
N ALA A 48 15.40 18.75 10.05
CA ALA A 48 16.53 19.09 9.20
C ALA A 48 16.84 20.61 9.18
N PHE A 49 15.79 21.43 9.15
CA PHE A 49 15.93 22.90 9.23
C PHE A 49 16.30 23.36 10.63
N THR A 50 15.73 22.77 11.67
CA THR A 50 15.97 23.18 13.07
C THR A 50 17.39 22.90 13.50
N ILE A 51 17.90 21.69 13.25
CA ILE A 51 19.27 21.30 13.64
C ILE A 51 20.32 21.54 12.56
N ARG A 52 19.90 22.05 11.40
CA ARG A 52 20.77 22.42 10.26
C ARG A 52 21.57 21.24 9.69
N LEU A 53 20.98 20.07 9.70
CA LEU A 53 21.60 18.87 9.16
C LEU A 53 20.98 18.51 7.79
N PRO A 54 21.61 18.92 6.67
CA PRO A 54 21.08 18.68 5.32
C PRO A 54 20.89 17.18 5.01
N VAL A 55 21.64 16.31 5.67
CA VAL A 55 21.53 14.85 5.53
C VAL A 55 20.12 14.35 5.88
N LEU A 56 19.43 14.99 6.83
CA LEU A 56 18.05 14.60 7.17
C LEU A 56 17.05 14.81 6.01
N MET A 57 17.34 15.74 5.11
CA MET A 57 16.53 15.93 3.89
C MET A 57 16.66 14.73 2.95
N LEU A 58 17.85 14.15 2.84
CA LEU A 58 18.04 12.89 2.10
C LEU A 58 17.35 11.71 2.81
N MET A 59 17.34 11.69 4.14
CA MET A 59 16.59 10.68 4.90
C MET A 59 15.08 10.80 4.66
N ALA A 60 14.53 12.00 4.52
CA ALA A 60 13.13 12.20 4.14
C ALA A 60 12.85 11.62 2.74
N GLY A 61 13.77 11.78 1.79
CA GLY A 61 13.70 11.13 0.48
C GLY A 61 13.76 9.59 0.57
N ALA A 62 14.66 9.07 1.40
CA ALA A 62 14.76 7.62 1.64
C ALA A 62 13.48 7.04 2.29
N LEU A 63 12.87 7.79 3.21
CA LEU A 63 11.57 7.41 3.80
C LEU A 63 10.48 7.28 2.72
N ALA A 64 10.45 8.18 1.73
CA ALA A 64 9.49 8.08 0.64
C ALA A 64 9.66 6.79 -0.16
N VAL A 65 10.89 6.39 -0.47
CA VAL A 65 11.19 5.13 -1.15
C VAL A 65 10.80 3.93 -0.28
N LEU A 66 11.13 3.96 1.01
CA LEU A 66 10.79 2.89 1.94
C LEU A 66 9.27 2.67 2.03
N TYR A 67 8.50 3.74 2.20
CA TYR A 67 7.04 3.63 2.28
C TYR A 67 6.41 3.21 0.96
N TRP A 68 6.95 3.65 -0.18
CA TRP A 68 6.52 3.17 -1.49
C TRP A 68 6.71 1.65 -1.62
N VAL A 69 7.87 1.12 -1.20
CA VAL A 69 8.15 -0.32 -1.20
C VAL A 69 7.21 -1.06 -0.26
N LEU A 70 7.03 -0.58 0.96
CA LEU A 70 6.13 -1.19 1.95
C LEU A 70 4.68 -1.24 1.44
N GLU A 71 4.17 -0.13 0.89
CA GLU A 71 2.82 -0.10 0.33
C GLU A 71 2.69 -1.05 -0.87
N GLY A 72 3.69 -1.10 -1.75
CA GLY A 72 3.72 -2.04 -2.89
C GLY A 72 3.68 -3.50 -2.45
N LEU A 73 4.44 -3.87 -1.42
CA LEU A 73 4.45 -5.22 -0.85
C LEU A 73 3.11 -5.56 -0.18
N MET A 74 2.54 -4.63 0.59
CA MET A 74 1.22 -4.82 1.21
C MET A 74 0.14 -5.02 0.14
N ARG A 75 0.12 -4.19 -0.89
CA ARG A 75 -0.80 -4.32 -2.03
C ARG A 75 -0.63 -5.64 -2.75
N HIS A 76 0.61 -6.09 -2.94
CA HIS A 76 0.90 -7.36 -3.59
C HIS A 76 0.31 -8.55 -2.82
N GLN A 77 0.57 -8.63 -1.51
CA GLN A 77 0.02 -9.70 -0.67
C GLN A 77 -1.51 -9.70 -0.66
N TYR A 78 -2.10 -8.53 -0.58
CA TYR A 78 -3.53 -8.35 -0.56
C TYR A 78 -4.18 -8.72 -1.90
N TRP A 79 -3.65 -8.23 -3.02
CA TRP A 79 -4.13 -8.56 -4.35
C TRP A 79 -4.13 -10.05 -4.60
N TYR A 80 -3.04 -10.70 -4.23
CA TYR A 80 -2.88 -12.12 -4.46
C TYR A 80 -3.89 -12.97 -3.69
N LYS A 81 -4.19 -12.59 -2.45
CA LYS A 81 -5.07 -13.39 -1.59
C LYS A 81 -6.55 -13.15 -1.85
N TYR A 82 -6.97 -11.91 -1.99
CA TYR A 82 -8.38 -11.53 -1.94
C TYR A 82 -8.97 -11.11 -3.28
N VAL A 83 -8.24 -10.34 -4.07
CA VAL A 83 -8.78 -9.78 -5.32
C VAL A 83 -9.02 -10.86 -6.38
N ILE A 84 -8.15 -11.85 -6.46
CA ILE A 84 -8.32 -12.98 -7.41
C ILE A 84 -9.59 -13.76 -7.03
N ARG A 85 -9.76 -14.08 -5.75
CA ARG A 85 -10.93 -14.81 -5.27
C ARG A 85 -12.21 -14.00 -5.44
N TYR A 86 -12.20 -12.73 -5.09
CA TYR A 86 -13.33 -11.83 -5.29
C TYR A 86 -13.79 -11.77 -6.75
N ARG A 87 -12.84 -11.68 -7.69
CA ARG A 87 -13.16 -11.69 -9.12
C ARG A 87 -13.78 -12.99 -9.54
N ALA A 88 -13.23 -14.12 -9.12
CA ALA A 88 -13.81 -15.44 -9.42
C ALA A 88 -15.24 -15.59 -8.89
N LEU A 89 -15.50 -15.11 -7.66
CA LEU A 89 -16.85 -15.09 -7.08
C LEU A 89 -17.78 -14.18 -7.90
N ARG A 90 -17.39 -12.95 -8.17
CA ARG A 90 -18.18 -11.99 -8.94
C ARG A 90 -18.51 -12.51 -10.33
N ASP A 91 -17.53 -13.08 -11.01
CA ASP A 91 -17.71 -13.59 -12.36
C ASP A 91 -18.64 -14.84 -12.35
N ALA A 92 -18.57 -15.68 -11.31
CA ALA A 92 -19.48 -16.80 -11.13
C ALA A 92 -20.92 -16.35 -10.82
N PHE A 93 -21.11 -15.32 -9.98
CA PHE A 93 -22.41 -14.70 -9.73
C PHE A 93 -23.04 -14.13 -11.00
N ASN A 94 -22.22 -13.46 -11.83
CA ASN A 94 -22.69 -12.89 -13.10
C ASN A 94 -23.00 -13.96 -14.17
N SER A 95 -22.30 -15.10 -14.14
CA SER A 95 -22.47 -16.19 -15.11
C SER A 95 -23.60 -17.18 -14.75
N GLY A 96 -24.15 -17.08 -13.54
CA GLY A 96 -25.30 -17.84 -13.09
C GLY A 96 -25.00 -19.21 -12.48
N SER A 97 -26.05 -20.00 -12.27
CA SER A 97 -26.04 -21.23 -11.48
C SER A 97 -24.96 -22.27 -11.86
N PRO A 98 -24.64 -22.54 -13.15
CA PRO A 98 -23.61 -23.54 -13.48
C PRO A 98 -22.22 -23.14 -13.00
N ALA A 99 -21.85 -21.86 -13.13
CA ALA A 99 -20.55 -21.34 -12.71
C ALA A 99 -20.42 -21.33 -11.18
N LEU A 100 -21.51 -21.02 -10.46
CA LEU A 100 -21.57 -21.10 -9.01
C LEU A 100 -21.40 -22.52 -8.48
N LYS A 101 -21.92 -23.52 -9.21
CA LYS A 101 -21.75 -24.94 -8.85
C LYS A 101 -20.32 -25.42 -9.08
N ALA A 102 -19.62 -24.88 -10.05
CA ALA A 102 -18.24 -25.23 -10.35
C ALA A 102 -17.22 -24.60 -9.38
N LEU A 103 -17.58 -23.52 -8.66
CA LEU A 103 -16.71 -22.90 -7.69
C LEU A 103 -16.53 -23.78 -6.45
N SER A 104 -15.29 -24.06 -6.07
CA SER A 104 -15.04 -24.82 -4.84
C SER A 104 -15.43 -23.99 -3.61
N LEU A 105 -16.21 -24.61 -2.72
CA LEU A 105 -16.45 -24.10 -1.38
C LEU A 105 -15.16 -24.32 -0.56
N TYR A 106 -14.78 -23.36 0.27
CA TYR A 106 -13.62 -23.47 1.19
C TYR A 106 -12.23 -23.43 0.55
N ASP A 107 -12.09 -22.89 -0.63
CA ASP A 107 -10.77 -22.66 -1.22
C ASP A 107 -9.99 -21.53 -0.49
N LEU A 108 -10.61 -20.95 0.52
CA LEU A 108 -9.98 -20.02 1.46
C LEU A 108 -8.68 -20.59 2.05
N THR A 109 -8.67 -21.86 2.44
CA THR A 109 -7.50 -22.51 3.04
C THR A 109 -6.41 -22.83 2.03
N ASN A 110 -6.76 -23.29 0.83
CA ASN A 110 -5.77 -23.62 -0.20
C ASN A 110 -5.19 -22.38 -0.92
N HIS A 111 -5.99 -21.34 -1.09
CA HIS A 111 -5.52 -20.07 -1.67
C HIS A 111 -4.77 -19.20 -0.67
N TYR A 112 -5.11 -19.28 0.62
CA TYR A 112 -4.50 -18.48 1.68
C TYR A 112 -3.35 -19.20 2.40
N GLY A 113 -3.26 -20.53 2.31
CA GLY A 113 -2.28 -21.33 3.04
C GLY A 113 -0.93 -21.51 2.36
N THR A 114 -0.88 -21.47 1.04
CA THR A 114 0.38 -21.58 0.27
C THR A 114 0.47 -20.40 -0.69
N PRO A 115 1.19 -19.35 -0.35
CA PRO A 115 1.46 -18.30 -1.30
C PRO A 115 2.29 -18.92 -2.45
N LYS A 116 1.67 -19.12 -3.62
CA LYS A 116 2.44 -19.36 -4.84
C LYS A 116 3.38 -18.16 -5.00
N PRO A 117 4.66 -18.41 -5.35
CA PRO A 117 5.61 -17.33 -5.54
C PRO A 117 4.99 -16.28 -6.48
N PRO A 118 5.11 -15.01 -6.17
CA PRO A 118 4.49 -13.94 -6.95
C PRO A 118 5.03 -14.02 -8.38
N LYS A 119 4.15 -14.13 -9.36
CA LYS A 119 4.54 -13.89 -10.73
C LYS A 119 5.02 -12.44 -10.81
N TRP A 120 6.17 -12.20 -11.41
CA TRP A 120 6.77 -10.88 -11.58
C TRP A 120 5.80 -9.83 -12.12
N GLU A 121 4.90 -10.23 -12.98
CA GLU A 121 3.83 -9.39 -13.53
C GLU A 121 2.89 -8.82 -12.46
N HIS A 122 2.52 -9.63 -11.45
CA HIS A 122 1.66 -9.18 -10.35
C HIS A 122 2.40 -8.24 -9.41
N LEU A 123 3.70 -8.50 -9.20
CA LEU A 123 4.56 -7.60 -8.44
C LEU A 123 4.63 -6.23 -9.13
N ARG A 124 4.98 -6.23 -10.42
CA ARG A 124 5.05 -5.02 -11.24
C ARG A 124 3.72 -4.25 -11.26
N ALA A 125 2.58 -4.94 -11.38
CA ALA A 125 1.26 -4.33 -11.33
C ALA A 125 0.95 -3.70 -9.97
N SER A 126 1.46 -4.26 -8.87
CA SER A 126 1.27 -3.72 -7.52
C SER A 126 2.07 -2.43 -7.29
N PHE A 127 3.28 -2.34 -7.84
CA PHE A 127 4.13 -1.15 -7.78
C PHE A 127 3.78 -0.10 -8.84
N GLY A 128 3.19 -0.50 -9.98
CA GLY A 128 2.84 0.38 -11.09
C GLY A 128 1.53 1.16 -10.92
N LYS A 129 0.89 1.11 -9.75
CA LYS A 129 -0.28 1.95 -9.47
C LYS A 129 0.12 3.42 -9.44
N LEU A 130 -0.55 4.22 -10.25
CA LEU A 130 -0.22 5.64 -10.46
C LEU A 130 -0.30 6.43 -9.15
N GLU A 131 -1.35 6.22 -8.37
CA GLU A 131 -1.66 7.00 -7.17
C GLU A 131 -0.53 6.97 -6.10
N PRO A 132 -0.07 5.80 -5.58
CA PRO A 132 1.02 5.79 -4.61
C PRO A 132 2.35 6.18 -5.23
N THR A 133 2.61 5.81 -6.48
CA THR A 133 3.84 6.14 -7.17
C THR A 133 4.00 7.65 -7.32
N VAL A 134 2.95 8.36 -7.71
CA VAL A 134 2.96 9.83 -7.82
C VAL A 134 3.19 10.46 -6.44
N LEU A 135 2.45 10.04 -5.41
CA LEU A 135 2.60 10.60 -4.06
C LEU A 135 4.05 10.51 -3.56
N TYR A 136 4.61 9.32 -3.55
CA TYR A 136 5.95 9.08 -3.01
C TYR A 136 7.05 9.67 -3.89
N SER A 137 6.88 9.68 -5.22
CA SER A 137 7.84 10.30 -6.14
C SER A 137 7.88 11.82 -5.97
N VAL A 138 6.73 12.47 -5.87
CA VAL A 138 6.66 13.93 -5.67
C VAL A 138 7.32 14.33 -4.35
N LEU A 139 6.99 13.63 -3.25
CA LEU A 139 7.57 13.93 -1.94
C LEU A 139 9.08 13.59 -1.87
N GLY A 140 9.50 12.48 -2.49
CA GLY A 140 10.91 12.12 -2.59
C GLY A 140 11.72 13.14 -3.39
N LEU A 141 11.21 13.56 -4.56
CA LEU A 141 11.83 14.60 -5.38
C LEU A 141 11.86 15.96 -4.65
N ALA A 142 10.78 16.33 -3.96
CA ALA A 142 10.74 17.56 -3.18
C ALA A 142 11.85 17.59 -2.12
N ALA A 143 12.07 16.48 -1.40
CA ALA A 143 13.15 16.37 -0.42
C ALA A 143 14.54 16.52 -1.06
N ILE A 144 14.77 15.93 -2.23
CA ILE A 144 16.04 16.04 -2.97
C ILE A 144 16.25 17.46 -3.47
N VAL A 145 15.21 18.10 -4.02
CA VAL A 145 15.28 19.50 -4.50
C VAL A 145 15.61 20.44 -3.33
N VAL A 146 14.95 20.30 -2.19
CA VAL A 146 15.21 21.11 -0.99
C VAL A 146 16.65 20.89 -0.52
N TRP A 147 17.12 19.65 -0.46
CA TRP A 147 18.51 19.34 -0.12
C TRP A 147 19.50 20.03 -1.07
N TRP A 148 19.23 19.96 -2.38
CA TRP A 148 20.09 20.60 -3.38
C TRP A 148 20.12 22.12 -3.24
N LEU A 149 18.97 22.75 -3.04
CA LEU A 149 18.85 24.21 -2.85
C LEU A 149 19.59 24.68 -1.60
N VAL A 150 19.53 23.92 -0.50
CA VAL A 150 20.30 24.21 0.72
C VAL A 150 21.78 24.05 0.46
N ARG A 151 22.20 23.01 -0.24
CA ARG A 151 23.61 22.77 -0.57
C ARG A 151 24.17 23.83 -1.53
N ALA A 152 23.36 24.26 -2.50
CA ALA A 152 23.70 25.33 -3.44
C ALA A 152 23.70 26.75 -2.80
N ARG A 153 23.42 26.85 -1.49
CA ARG A 153 23.31 28.13 -0.73
C ARG A 153 22.20 29.06 -1.26
N VAL A 154 21.27 28.56 -2.04
CA VAL A 154 20.09 29.31 -2.49
C VAL A 154 19.13 29.53 -1.31
N ILE A 155 18.99 28.52 -0.46
CA ILE A 155 18.29 28.63 0.83
C ILE A 155 19.34 28.61 1.92
N LEU A 156 19.48 29.73 2.61
CA LEU A 156 20.38 29.84 3.75
C LEU A 156 19.66 29.26 4.98
N LEU A 157 20.24 28.24 5.58
CA LEU A 157 19.81 27.83 6.91
C LEU A 157 20.10 28.99 7.89
N PRO A 158 19.14 29.35 8.78
CA PRO A 158 19.32 30.50 9.69
C PRO A 158 20.62 30.36 10.47
N ALA A 159 21.42 31.43 10.58
CA ALA A 159 22.74 31.40 11.23
C ALA A 159 22.61 30.90 12.68
N SER A 160 23.55 30.05 13.15
CA SER A 160 23.55 29.63 14.55
C SER A 160 23.98 30.81 15.39
N ASN A 161 23.08 31.46 16.10
CA ASN A 161 23.43 32.34 17.18
C ASN A 161 24.02 31.52 18.34
N HIS A 162 25.19 30.91 18.12
CA HIS A 162 26.09 30.63 19.22
C HIS A 162 26.78 31.96 19.55
N ALA A 163 25.99 32.88 20.13
CA ALA A 163 26.58 33.94 20.94
C ALA A 163 27.25 33.22 22.11
N CYS A 164 28.57 33.22 22.13
CA CYS A 164 29.34 32.94 23.31
C CYS A 164 28.80 33.80 24.44
N GLY A 165 28.22 33.18 25.46
CA GLY A 165 28.03 33.70 26.80
C GLY A 165 28.93 32.90 27.71
#